data_74060c62caeed8b3301583979a4ab9bd
#
_entry.id   74060c62caeed8b3301583979a4ab9bd
#
_cell.length_a   1.000
_cell.length_b   1.000
_cell.length_c   1.000
_cell.angle_alpha   90.00
_cell.angle_beta   90.00
_cell.angle_gamma   90.00
#
_symmetry.space_group_name_H-M   'P 1'
#
loop_
_entity.id
_entity.type
_entity.pdbx_description
1 polymer ?
#
loop_
_entity_poly.entity_id
_entity_poly.type
_entity_poly.pdbx_seq_one_letter_code
_entity_poly.pdbx_strand_id
1 'polypeptide(L)'
;FDIKESGIEAQVVQSLAKWKRKALKDYDFRVGKGLYCDMNAIRRDEDLDNLHSIYVDQWDWEKIIESSDRNLDYLKSTVMDIVAAVCDTQRTMRAIYPQLQVLPELERQVTFVTAQELEDRYPDLTPKEREHAFVREHHTTFIIGIGGALRSGKPHDGRSPDYDDWTMNGDILFWNELLDCAFELSSMGIRVDPKSLDRQLTIAGCDDRRERTYHKMLLAGQLPPTIGGGIGQSRLSMLLLGKAHIGEVQASVWDDETTAACEQAGILLL
;
A
#
# COMPACT_ATOMS: atom_id res chain seq x y z
N PHE A 1 -23.11 -8.42 -6.88
CA PHE A 1 -24.21 -8.11 -7.80
C PHE A 1 -24.30 -9.17 -8.89
N ASP A 2 -25.48 -9.38 -9.40
CA ASP A 2 -25.72 -10.30 -10.51
C ASP A 2 -25.61 -9.61 -11.87
N ILE A 3 -25.15 -10.34 -12.87
CA ILE A 3 -25.10 -9.86 -14.27
C ILE A 3 -26.40 -10.21 -14.93
N LYS A 4 -27.20 -9.21 -15.32
CA LYS A 4 -28.56 -9.32 -15.83
C LYS A 4 -28.73 -10.37 -16.93
N GLU A 5 -27.80 -10.45 -17.88
CA GLU A 5 -27.96 -11.34 -19.05
C GLU A 5 -27.56 -12.79 -18.79
N SER A 6 -26.64 -13.03 -17.86
CA SER A 6 -26.12 -14.38 -17.59
C SER A 6 -26.52 -14.95 -16.23
N GLY A 7 -27.05 -14.12 -15.32
CA GLY A 7 -27.33 -14.50 -13.95
C GLY A 7 -26.09 -14.86 -13.10
N ILE A 8 -24.88 -14.57 -13.63
CA ILE A 8 -23.62 -14.85 -12.91
C ILE A 8 -23.46 -13.80 -11.83
N GLU A 9 -23.18 -14.26 -10.62
CA GLU A 9 -22.79 -13.38 -9.53
C GLU A 9 -21.38 -12.84 -9.75
N ALA A 10 -21.24 -11.51 -9.72
CA ALA A 10 -19.98 -10.80 -9.84
C ALA A 10 -19.67 -10.03 -8.56
N GLN A 11 -18.41 -9.83 -8.29
CA GLN A 11 -17.91 -9.10 -7.13
C GLN A 11 -16.97 -7.97 -7.56
N VAL A 12 -17.00 -6.85 -6.85
CA VAL A 12 -16.00 -5.80 -7.03
C VAL A 12 -14.67 -6.28 -6.46
N VAL A 13 -13.60 -6.16 -7.22
CA VAL A 13 -12.27 -6.57 -6.78
C VAL A 13 -11.77 -5.69 -5.64
N GLN A 14 -11.04 -6.30 -4.69
CA GLN A 14 -10.37 -5.59 -3.61
C GLN A 14 -8.89 -5.27 -3.93
N SER A 15 -8.31 -5.97 -4.90
CA SER A 15 -6.93 -5.80 -5.35
C SER A 15 -6.75 -6.39 -6.74
N LEU A 16 -5.89 -5.77 -7.54
CA LEU A 16 -5.48 -6.25 -8.87
C LEU A 16 -4.08 -6.91 -8.87
N ALA A 17 -3.44 -7.09 -7.71
CA ALA A 17 -2.07 -7.60 -7.62
C ALA A 17 -1.86 -8.91 -8.41
N LYS A 18 -2.71 -9.91 -8.20
CA LYS A 18 -2.62 -11.21 -8.87
C LYS A 18 -2.92 -11.11 -10.37
N TRP A 19 -3.91 -10.32 -10.73
CA TRP A 19 -4.27 -10.10 -12.13
C TRP A 19 -3.13 -9.43 -12.89
N LYS A 20 -2.50 -8.39 -12.35
CA LYS A 20 -1.39 -7.69 -12.99
C LYS A 20 -0.23 -8.61 -13.32
N ARG A 21 0.20 -9.43 -12.34
CA ARG A 21 1.29 -10.38 -12.56
C ARG A 21 0.97 -11.40 -13.66
N LYS A 22 -0.28 -11.89 -13.70
CA LYS A 22 -0.74 -12.75 -14.78
C LYS A 22 -0.79 -12.01 -16.11
N ALA A 23 -1.28 -10.78 -16.14
CA ALA A 23 -1.34 -9.94 -17.33
C ALA A 23 0.06 -9.68 -17.92
N LEU A 24 1.06 -9.40 -17.10
CA LEU A 24 2.45 -9.23 -17.55
C LEU A 24 2.96 -10.46 -18.30
N LYS A 25 2.58 -11.66 -17.86
CA LYS A 25 2.89 -12.90 -18.58
C LYS A 25 2.07 -13.03 -19.86
N ASP A 26 0.75 -12.86 -19.77
CA ASP A 26 -0.17 -13.11 -20.88
C ASP A 26 0.05 -12.13 -22.06
N TYR A 27 0.52 -10.93 -21.77
CA TYR A 27 0.86 -9.91 -22.78
C TYR A 27 2.36 -9.85 -23.13
N ASP A 28 3.14 -10.85 -22.71
CA ASP A 28 4.56 -11.01 -23.03
C ASP A 28 5.43 -9.77 -22.71
N PHE A 29 5.25 -9.23 -21.52
CA PHE A 29 6.08 -8.12 -21.03
C PHE A 29 7.51 -8.59 -20.76
N ARG A 30 8.48 -7.72 -21.08
CA ARG A 30 9.91 -7.98 -20.86
C ARG A 30 10.34 -7.55 -19.47
N VAL A 31 11.46 -8.11 -19.00
CA VAL A 31 12.14 -7.68 -17.77
C VAL A 31 12.39 -6.18 -17.78
N GLY A 32 12.18 -5.53 -16.66
CA GLY A 32 12.28 -4.08 -16.48
C GLY A 32 11.08 -3.29 -16.97
N LYS A 33 10.09 -3.95 -17.59
CA LYS A 33 8.80 -3.36 -17.98
C LYS A 33 7.69 -3.75 -17.01
N GLY A 34 6.69 -2.92 -16.93
CA GLY A 34 5.56 -3.12 -16.02
C GLY A 34 4.29 -2.49 -16.57
N LEU A 35 3.23 -2.65 -15.82
CA LEU A 35 1.95 -1.98 -16.05
C LEU A 35 1.47 -1.32 -14.75
N TYR A 36 0.63 -0.33 -14.88
CA TYR A 36 -0.17 0.20 -13.79
C TYR A 36 -1.64 0.27 -14.21
N CYS A 37 -2.51 0.29 -13.24
CA CYS A 37 -3.94 0.43 -13.42
C CYS A 37 -4.48 1.51 -12.48
N ASP A 38 -5.44 2.29 -12.92
CA ASP A 38 -6.34 3.01 -12.04
C ASP A 38 -7.30 1.99 -11.42
N MET A 39 -6.98 1.55 -10.21
CA MET A 39 -7.80 0.60 -9.49
C MET A 39 -8.79 1.34 -8.61
N ASN A 40 -10.05 0.98 -8.73
CA ASN A 40 -11.12 1.42 -7.84
C ASN A 40 -11.70 0.20 -7.13
N ALA A 41 -11.77 0.22 -5.81
CA ALA A 41 -12.26 -0.88 -5.00
C ALA A 41 -13.24 -0.37 -3.93
N ILE A 42 -14.10 -1.28 -3.47
CA ILE A 42 -14.99 -1.05 -2.33
C ILE A 42 -14.57 -1.98 -1.20
N ARG A 43 -14.31 -1.42 -0.03
CA ARG A 43 -13.98 -2.13 1.20
C ARG A 43 -15.11 -1.98 2.20
N ARG A 44 -16.05 -2.93 2.17
CA ARG A 44 -17.26 -2.90 2.99
C ARG A 44 -16.99 -2.81 4.50
N ASP A 45 -15.95 -3.48 4.95
CA ASP A 45 -15.65 -3.68 6.37
C ASP A 45 -14.51 -2.73 6.85
N GLU A 46 -14.27 -1.61 6.13
CA GLU A 46 -13.29 -0.58 6.52
C GLU A 46 -13.85 0.26 7.68
N ASP A 47 -13.01 0.48 8.68
CA ASP A 47 -13.29 1.46 9.73
C ASP A 47 -13.09 2.87 9.15
N LEU A 48 -14.17 3.66 9.14
CA LEU A 48 -14.13 5.01 8.56
C LEU A 48 -13.50 6.00 9.54
N ASP A 49 -12.58 6.79 9.02
CA ASP A 49 -11.98 7.92 9.74
C ASP A 49 -11.57 9.01 8.74
N ASN A 50 -10.78 9.98 9.17
CA ASN A 50 -10.33 11.06 8.28
C ASN A 50 -9.35 10.60 7.19
N LEU A 51 -8.77 9.40 7.27
CA LEU A 51 -7.83 8.83 6.30
C LEU A 51 -8.42 7.64 5.51
N HIS A 52 -9.50 7.04 6.00
CA HIS A 52 -10.08 5.83 5.46
C HIS A 52 -11.52 6.02 4.99
N SER A 53 -11.81 5.50 3.82
CA SER A 53 -13.13 5.48 3.19
C SER A 53 -13.44 4.07 2.70
N ILE A 54 -14.71 3.74 2.54
CA ILE A 54 -15.12 2.48 1.90
C ILE A 54 -14.66 2.39 0.45
N TYR A 55 -14.42 3.53 -0.20
CA TYR A 55 -13.91 3.61 -1.57
C TYR A 55 -12.40 3.80 -1.57
N VAL A 56 -11.69 2.96 -2.30
CA VAL A 56 -10.23 2.99 -2.41
C VAL A 56 -9.84 3.16 -3.86
N ASP A 57 -9.04 4.17 -4.13
CA ASP A 57 -8.45 4.47 -5.42
C ASP A 57 -6.92 4.36 -5.35
N GLN A 58 -6.34 3.57 -6.23
CA GLN A 58 -4.89 3.35 -6.25
C GLN A 58 -4.35 3.37 -7.67
N TRP A 59 -3.15 3.94 -7.86
CA TRP A 59 -2.27 3.51 -8.94
C TRP A 59 -1.65 2.20 -8.52
N ASP A 60 -2.25 1.11 -8.99
CA ASP A 60 -1.84 -0.24 -8.66
C ASP A 60 -0.88 -0.74 -9.74
N TRP A 61 0.40 -0.91 -9.42
CA TRP A 61 1.46 -1.17 -10.38
C TRP A 61 2.16 -2.51 -10.15
N GLU A 62 2.77 -3.06 -11.22
CA GLU A 62 3.53 -4.30 -11.19
C GLU A 62 4.61 -4.25 -12.27
N LYS A 63 5.85 -4.66 -11.95
CA LYS A 63 7.02 -4.64 -12.84
C LYS A 63 7.73 -5.98 -12.82
N ILE A 64 8.11 -6.52 -14.00
CA ILE A 64 8.93 -7.73 -14.09
C ILE A 64 10.37 -7.38 -13.73
N ILE A 65 10.97 -8.20 -12.87
CA ILE A 65 12.35 -8.09 -12.41
C ILE A 65 13.14 -9.35 -12.76
N GLU A 66 14.48 -9.28 -12.71
CA GLU A 66 15.30 -10.47 -12.77
C GLU A 66 15.22 -11.28 -11.47
N SER A 67 15.52 -12.56 -11.53
CA SER A 67 15.59 -13.38 -10.32
C SER A 67 16.68 -12.90 -9.34
N SER A 68 17.76 -12.31 -9.85
CA SER A 68 18.83 -11.68 -9.07
C SER A 68 18.38 -10.43 -8.31
N ASP A 69 17.32 -9.73 -8.80
CA ASP A 69 16.77 -8.53 -8.18
C ASP A 69 15.85 -8.85 -7.00
N ARG A 70 15.62 -10.14 -6.74
CA ARG A 70 14.79 -10.58 -5.62
C ARG A 70 15.58 -10.47 -4.29
N ASN A 71 15.83 -9.25 -3.87
CA ASN A 71 16.58 -8.91 -2.66
C ASN A 71 16.15 -7.56 -2.07
N LEU A 72 16.57 -7.27 -0.84
CA LEU A 72 16.23 -6.04 -0.13
C LEU A 72 16.86 -4.79 -0.74
N ASP A 73 18.01 -4.88 -1.39
CA ASP A 73 18.67 -3.71 -1.98
C ASP A 73 17.87 -3.20 -3.18
N TYR A 74 17.33 -4.10 -3.99
CA TYR A 74 16.44 -3.74 -5.09
C TYR A 74 15.11 -3.15 -4.59
N LEU A 75 14.53 -3.73 -3.53
CA LEU A 75 13.34 -3.19 -2.88
C LEU A 75 13.61 -1.76 -2.39
N LYS A 76 14.67 -1.55 -1.63
CA LYS A 76 15.07 -0.24 -1.09
C LYS A 76 15.31 0.79 -2.19
N SER A 77 15.99 0.41 -3.28
CA SER A 77 16.18 1.29 -4.43
C SER A 77 14.86 1.73 -5.05
N THR A 78 13.92 0.79 -5.23
CA THR A 78 12.60 1.10 -5.77
C THR A 78 11.79 2.03 -4.84
N VAL A 79 11.88 1.83 -3.53
CA VAL A 79 11.27 2.73 -2.53
C VAL A 79 11.84 4.14 -2.64
N MET A 80 13.17 4.27 -2.73
CA MET A 80 13.81 5.59 -2.88
C MET A 80 13.37 6.31 -4.17
N ASP A 81 13.20 5.57 -5.27
CA ASP A 81 12.70 6.13 -6.54
C ASP A 81 11.27 6.66 -6.41
N ILE A 82 10.38 5.92 -5.73
CA ILE A 82 8.99 6.34 -5.49
C ILE A 82 8.96 7.59 -4.58
N VAL A 83 9.68 7.58 -3.47
CA VAL A 83 9.77 8.73 -2.56
C VAL A 83 10.32 9.95 -3.29
N ALA A 84 11.35 9.77 -4.12
CA ALA A 84 11.90 10.83 -4.94
C ALA A 84 10.85 11.45 -5.86
N ALA A 85 10.05 10.63 -6.54
CA ALA A 85 8.97 11.09 -7.41
C ALA A 85 7.89 11.87 -6.65
N VAL A 86 7.51 11.42 -5.45
CA VAL A 86 6.54 12.12 -4.57
C VAL A 86 7.08 13.49 -4.16
N CYS A 87 8.34 13.57 -3.70
CA CYS A 87 8.97 14.83 -3.29
C CYS A 87 9.12 15.81 -4.48
N ASP A 88 9.49 15.30 -5.66
CA ASP A 88 9.62 16.14 -6.87
C ASP A 88 8.25 16.65 -7.34
N THR A 89 7.20 15.84 -7.18
CA THR A 89 5.81 16.26 -7.43
C THR A 89 5.40 17.38 -6.48
N GLN A 90 5.65 17.22 -5.17
CA GLN A 90 5.36 18.28 -4.19
C GLN A 90 6.09 19.58 -4.54
N ARG A 91 7.38 19.50 -4.85
CA ARG A 91 8.19 20.68 -5.23
C ARG A 91 7.61 21.38 -6.45
N THR A 92 7.20 20.62 -7.47
CA THR A 92 6.58 21.16 -8.67
C THR A 92 5.24 21.84 -8.37
N MET A 93 4.39 21.19 -7.58
CA MET A 93 3.10 21.78 -7.17
C MET A 93 3.28 23.08 -6.37
N ARG A 94 4.22 23.13 -5.43
CA ARG A 94 4.54 24.34 -4.64
C ARG A 94 5.07 25.48 -5.52
N ALA A 95 5.76 25.18 -6.60
CA ALA A 95 6.21 26.20 -7.56
C ALA A 95 5.06 26.73 -8.42
N ILE A 96 4.09 25.91 -8.80
CA ILE A 96 2.93 26.31 -9.60
C ILE A 96 1.86 26.98 -8.73
N TYR A 97 1.68 26.49 -7.51
CA TYR A 97 0.65 26.95 -6.55
C TYR A 97 1.33 27.46 -5.26
N PRO A 98 1.70 28.77 -5.20
CA PRO A 98 2.41 29.33 -4.05
C PRO A 98 1.69 29.17 -2.70
N GLN A 99 0.36 28.99 -2.71
CA GLN A 99 -0.44 28.72 -1.51
C GLN A 99 0.02 27.45 -0.79
N LEU A 100 0.56 26.47 -1.51
CA LEU A 100 1.05 25.22 -0.94
C LEU A 100 2.41 25.36 -0.26
N GLN A 101 3.07 26.53 -0.33
CA GLN A 101 4.36 26.78 0.33
C GLN A 101 4.24 26.83 1.86
N VAL A 102 3.02 26.97 2.40
CA VAL A 102 2.76 26.88 3.85
C VAL A 102 2.92 25.47 4.39
N LEU A 103 2.81 24.45 3.52
CA LEU A 103 3.04 23.05 3.91
C LEU A 103 4.53 22.78 4.04
N PRO A 104 4.96 21.95 5.00
CA PRO A 104 6.36 21.55 5.11
C PRO A 104 6.82 20.75 3.87
N GLU A 105 8.12 20.78 3.60
CA GLU A 105 8.69 19.93 2.55
C GLU A 105 8.79 18.49 3.05
N LEU A 106 8.40 17.55 2.20
CA LEU A 106 8.58 16.13 2.47
C LEU A 106 10.07 15.79 2.44
N GLU A 107 10.51 15.01 3.42
CA GLU A 107 11.89 14.56 3.51
C GLU A 107 12.17 13.49 2.45
N ARG A 108 13.18 13.72 1.61
CA ARG A 108 13.57 12.80 0.53
C ARG A 108 14.37 11.60 1.02
N GLN A 109 15.05 11.75 2.15
CA GLN A 109 15.85 10.68 2.74
C GLN A 109 14.93 9.66 3.41
N VAL A 110 15.01 8.41 2.96
CA VAL A 110 14.21 7.31 3.53
C VAL A 110 14.98 6.63 4.67
N THR A 111 14.37 6.53 5.82
CA THR A 111 14.82 5.67 6.91
C THR A 111 14.17 4.30 6.77
N PHE A 112 15.01 3.26 6.71
CA PHE A 112 14.55 1.87 6.63
C PHE A 112 14.61 1.23 8.01
N VAL A 113 13.52 0.59 8.42
CA VAL A 113 13.40 -0.12 9.69
C VAL A 113 12.59 -1.40 9.45
N THR A 114 12.90 -2.47 10.17
CA THR A 114 12.08 -3.67 10.14
C THR A 114 10.95 -3.60 11.16
N ALA A 115 9.84 -4.28 10.88
CA ALA A 115 8.75 -4.42 11.84
C ALA A 115 9.23 -5.02 13.18
N GLN A 116 10.24 -5.91 13.15
CA GLN A 116 10.84 -6.48 14.36
C GLN A 116 11.65 -5.45 15.14
N GLU A 117 12.44 -4.60 14.48
CA GLU A 117 13.18 -3.51 15.15
C GLU A 117 12.24 -2.51 15.81
N LEU A 118 11.08 -2.24 15.20
CA LEU A 118 10.03 -1.41 15.84
C LEU A 118 9.47 -2.06 17.10
N GLU A 119 9.19 -3.37 17.06
CA GLU A 119 8.75 -4.11 18.24
C GLU A 119 9.82 -4.11 19.34
N ASP A 120 11.08 -4.34 19.00
CA ASP A 120 12.18 -4.37 19.95
C ASP A 120 12.43 -2.97 20.58
N ARG A 121 12.24 -1.90 19.80
CA ARG A 121 12.41 -0.50 20.28
C ARG A 121 11.25 -0.02 21.15
N TYR A 122 10.04 -0.46 20.84
CA TYR A 122 8.80 -0.03 21.50
C TYR A 122 7.93 -1.25 21.89
N PRO A 123 8.39 -2.09 22.82
CA PRO A 123 7.74 -3.37 23.12
C PRO A 123 6.32 -3.22 23.67
N ASP A 124 6.05 -2.15 24.39
CA ASP A 124 4.77 -1.90 25.07
C ASP A 124 3.74 -1.17 24.19
N LEU A 125 4.16 -0.67 23.01
CA LEU A 125 3.28 0.05 22.09
C LEU A 125 2.61 -0.90 21.12
N THR A 126 1.40 -0.54 20.70
CA THR A 126 0.72 -1.18 19.57
C THR A 126 1.45 -0.91 18.25
N PRO A 127 1.24 -1.70 17.19
CA PRO A 127 1.86 -1.45 15.89
C PRO A 127 1.68 -0.02 15.37
N LYS A 128 0.47 0.55 15.44
CA LYS A 128 0.21 1.92 14.99
C LYS A 128 0.88 2.99 15.86
N GLU A 129 0.97 2.77 17.17
CA GLU A 129 1.74 3.66 18.07
C GLU A 129 3.24 3.57 17.79
N ARG A 130 3.77 2.39 17.43
CA ARG A 130 5.17 2.20 17.00
C ARG A 130 5.46 2.99 15.73
N GLU A 131 4.57 2.89 14.72
CA GLU A 131 4.65 3.67 13.48
C GLU A 131 4.67 5.17 13.80
N HIS A 132 3.71 5.64 14.61
CA HIS A 132 3.59 7.04 14.99
C HIS A 132 4.87 7.55 15.68
N ALA A 133 5.36 6.83 16.69
CA ALA A 133 6.55 7.22 17.43
C ALA A 133 7.81 7.26 16.56
N PHE A 134 7.97 6.26 15.68
CA PHE A 134 9.15 6.17 14.82
C PHE A 134 9.13 7.18 13.67
N VAL A 135 8.00 7.31 12.97
CA VAL A 135 7.86 8.21 11.81
C VAL A 135 7.91 9.69 12.23
N ARG A 136 7.49 10.00 13.47
CA ARG A 136 7.65 11.35 14.04
C ARG A 136 9.12 11.77 14.15
N GLU A 137 10.03 10.82 14.42
CA GLU A 137 11.47 11.08 14.50
C GLU A 137 12.15 11.00 13.11
N HIS A 138 11.57 10.19 12.21
CA HIS A 138 12.17 9.81 10.92
C HIS A 138 11.18 10.05 9.77
N HIS A 139 10.80 11.27 9.54
CA HIS A 139 9.69 11.80 8.75
C HIS A 139 9.34 11.04 7.47
N THR A 140 10.29 10.36 6.83
CA THR A 140 10.06 9.46 5.70
C THR A 140 10.63 8.09 6.02
N THR A 141 9.77 7.11 6.20
CA THR A 141 10.12 5.77 6.68
C THR A 141 9.57 4.70 5.74
N PHE A 142 10.36 3.62 5.58
CA PHE A 142 9.87 2.38 5.00
C PHE A 142 10.00 1.25 6.03
N ILE A 143 8.86 0.67 6.42
CA ILE A 143 8.80 -0.42 7.39
C ILE A 143 8.83 -1.74 6.64
N ILE A 144 9.88 -2.55 6.85
CA ILE A 144 10.12 -3.81 6.16
C ILE A 144 9.59 -4.99 6.96
N GLY A 145 9.02 -5.98 6.28
CA GLY A 145 8.72 -7.28 6.86
C GLY A 145 7.35 -7.36 7.53
N ILE A 146 6.31 -6.97 6.79
CA ILE A 146 4.92 -6.97 7.25
C ILE A 146 4.22 -8.26 6.83
N GLY A 147 3.42 -8.84 7.72
CA GLY A 147 2.60 -10.04 7.50
C GLY A 147 3.07 -11.28 8.26
N GLY A 148 4.37 -11.44 8.47
CA GLY A 148 4.91 -12.53 9.29
C GLY A 148 4.80 -12.25 10.79
N ALA A 149 4.75 -13.32 11.61
CA ALA A 149 4.78 -13.18 13.06
C ALA A 149 6.13 -12.63 13.54
N LEU A 150 6.07 -11.64 14.41
CA LEU A 150 7.22 -11.08 15.15
C LEU A 150 7.57 -11.97 16.36
N ARG A 151 8.57 -11.60 17.15
CA ARG A 151 8.98 -12.35 18.35
C ARG A 151 7.87 -12.48 19.38
N SER A 152 6.97 -11.52 19.46
CA SER A 152 5.77 -11.60 20.30
C SER A 152 4.76 -12.66 19.85
N GLY A 153 4.94 -13.25 18.67
CA GLY A 153 4.01 -14.19 18.06
C GLY A 153 2.87 -13.54 17.27
N LYS A 154 2.83 -12.21 17.20
CA LYS A 154 1.84 -11.45 16.42
C LYS A 154 2.52 -10.75 15.24
N PRO A 155 1.83 -10.57 14.09
CA PRO A 155 2.36 -9.73 13.02
C PRO A 155 2.30 -8.25 13.40
N HIS A 156 3.11 -7.43 12.72
CA HIS A 156 3.01 -5.97 12.85
C HIS A 156 1.66 -5.48 12.29
N ASP A 157 1.32 -5.96 11.09
CA ASP A 157 0.03 -5.71 10.45
C ASP A 157 -0.37 -6.92 9.58
N GLY A 158 -1.64 -6.97 9.18
CA GLY A 158 -2.17 -8.00 8.30
C GLY A 158 -1.64 -7.87 6.87
N ARG A 159 -1.23 -8.98 6.27
CA ARG A 159 -0.84 -9.01 4.86
C ARG A 159 -1.28 -10.32 4.22
N SER A 160 -1.97 -10.26 3.09
CA SER A 160 -2.37 -11.46 2.37
C SER A 160 -1.15 -12.32 2.01
N PRO A 161 -1.24 -13.66 2.14
CA PRO A 161 -0.09 -14.55 1.95
C PRO A 161 0.30 -14.78 0.50
N ASP A 162 -0.45 -14.27 -0.46
CA ASP A 162 -0.42 -14.73 -1.84
C ASP A 162 -0.05 -13.66 -2.89
N TYR A 163 0.50 -12.50 -2.47
CA TYR A 163 1.11 -11.56 -3.40
C TYR A 163 2.49 -11.06 -2.95
N ASP A 164 2.68 -10.46 -1.78
CA ASP A 164 4.00 -10.02 -1.32
C ASP A 164 4.75 -11.10 -0.54
N ASP A 165 6.06 -11.20 -0.76
CA ASP A 165 6.92 -11.94 0.16
C ASP A 165 7.07 -11.13 1.45
N TRP A 166 6.62 -11.67 2.58
CA TRP A 166 6.62 -10.98 3.87
C TRP A 166 8.00 -10.60 4.40
N THR A 167 9.07 -11.17 3.81
CA THR A 167 10.45 -10.80 4.15
C THR A 167 11.00 -9.68 3.27
N MET A 168 10.30 -9.32 2.19
CA MET A 168 10.74 -8.37 1.18
C MET A 168 9.59 -7.44 0.74
N ASN A 169 8.77 -7.03 1.68
CA ASN A 169 7.68 -6.07 1.50
C ASN A 169 7.75 -4.98 2.55
N GLY A 170 6.86 -4.03 2.44
CA GLY A 170 6.68 -3.00 3.47
C GLY A 170 5.82 -1.85 3.00
N ASP A 171 5.73 -0.84 3.87
CA ASP A 171 4.92 0.33 3.67
C ASP A 171 5.76 1.61 3.71
N ILE A 172 5.48 2.53 2.78
CA ILE A 172 6.05 3.88 2.76
C ILE A 172 5.15 4.79 3.59
N LEU A 173 5.73 5.36 4.64
CA LEU A 173 5.05 6.30 5.52
C LEU A 173 5.76 7.67 5.48
N PHE A 174 4.95 8.73 5.51
CA PHE A 174 5.40 10.09 5.73
C PHE A 174 4.86 10.62 7.05
N TRP A 175 5.59 11.52 7.69
CA TRP A 175 5.02 12.30 8.78
C TRP A 175 4.10 13.36 8.22
N ASN A 176 2.85 13.36 8.64
CA ASN A 176 1.87 14.38 8.26
C ASN A 176 1.80 15.42 9.38
N GLU A 177 2.44 16.57 9.17
CA GLU A 177 2.48 17.66 10.15
C GLU A 177 1.09 18.26 10.45
N LEU A 178 0.20 18.27 9.46
CA LEU A 178 -1.15 18.83 9.65
C LEU A 178 -1.98 17.97 10.59
N LEU A 179 -1.82 16.66 10.51
CA LEU A 179 -2.59 15.68 11.27
C LEU A 179 -1.83 15.14 12.49
N ASP A 180 -0.56 15.55 12.66
CA ASP A 180 0.35 15.04 13.70
C ASP A 180 0.35 13.50 13.75
N CYS A 181 0.50 12.84 12.59
CA CYS A 181 0.44 11.37 12.51
C CYS A 181 1.36 10.76 11.45
N ALA A 182 1.69 9.47 11.65
CA ALA A 182 2.26 8.63 10.62
C ALA A 182 1.22 8.39 9.52
N PHE A 183 1.59 8.68 8.28
CA PHE A 183 0.71 8.66 7.13
C PHE A 183 1.20 7.65 6.09
N GLU A 184 0.56 6.49 6.03
CA GLU A 184 0.86 5.46 5.05
C GLU A 184 0.38 5.89 3.65
N LEU A 185 1.32 5.98 2.71
CA LEU A 185 1.03 6.35 1.32
C LEU A 185 0.94 5.13 0.39
N SER A 186 1.78 4.13 0.61
CA SER A 186 1.95 3.01 -0.33
C SER A 186 2.36 1.75 0.39
N SER A 187 1.71 0.64 0.06
CA SER A 187 2.15 -0.71 0.36
C SER A 187 2.76 -1.34 -0.88
N MET A 188 3.94 -1.97 -0.75
CA MET A 188 4.64 -2.58 -1.87
C MET A 188 5.55 -3.72 -1.45
N GLY A 189 5.95 -4.55 -2.41
CA GLY A 189 6.91 -5.61 -2.12
C GLY A 189 7.37 -6.37 -3.35
N ILE A 190 8.46 -7.10 -3.17
CA ILE A 190 8.84 -8.16 -4.08
C ILE A 190 7.83 -9.29 -3.90
N ARG A 191 7.27 -9.74 -5.02
CA ARG A 191 6.18 -10.73 -4.98
C ARG A 191 6.69 -12.11 -4.60
N VAL A 192 5.82 -12.89 -4.02
CA VAL A 192 6.13 -14.29 -3.65
C VAL A 192 6.68 -15.09 -4.83
N ASP A 193 7.65 -15.93 -4.55
CA ASP A 193 8.08 -17.03 -5.43
C ASP A 193 7.33 -18.34 -5.03
N PRO A 194 7.51 -19.45 -5.74
CA PRO A 194 6.86 -20.71 -5.39
C PRO A 194 7.11 -21.15 -3.94
N LYS A 195 8.32 -20.91 -3.42
CA LYS A 195 8.71 -21.34 -2.05
C LYS A 195 8.08 -20.45 -0.98
N SER A 196 8.15 -19.13 -1.15
CA SER A 196 7.56 -18.21 -0.20
C SER A 196 6.03 -18.26 -0.23
N LEU A 197 5.41 -18.44 -1.41
CA LEU A 197 3.97 -18.66 -1.50
C LEU A 197 3.54 -19.89 -0.72
N ASP A 198 4.18 -21.04 -0.96
CA ASP A 198 3.85 -22.29 -0.30
C ASP A 198 3.95 -22.16 1.22
N ARG A 199 5.05 -21.60 1.71
CA ARG A 199 5.28 -21.31 3.13
C ARG A 199 4.22 -20.37 3.72
N GLN A 200 3.92 -19.25 3.05
CA GLN A 200 3.01 -18.23 3.56
C GLN A 200 1.57 -18.73 3.57
N LEU A 201 1.13 -19.52 2.60
CA LEU A 201 -0.19 -20.13 2.60
C LEU A 201 -0.38 -21.06 3.80
N THR A 202 0.63 -21.88 4.13
CA THR A 202 0.57 -22.76 5.31
C THR A 202 0.53 -21.96 6.60
N ILE A 203 1.37 -20.92 6.75
CA ILE A 203 1.39 -20.05 7.95
C ILE A 203 0.04 -19.37 8.15
N ALA A 204 -0.59 -18.91 7.05
CA ALA A 204 -1.88 -18.22 7.08
C ALA A 204 -3.09 -19.16 7.16
N GLY A 205 -2.90 -20.49 7.15
CA GLY A 205 -4.00 -21.46 7.14
C GLY A 205 -4.87 -21.38 5.87
N CYS A 206 -4.27 -20.97 4.73
CA CYS A 206 -4.96 -20.77 3.45
C CYS A 206 -4.57 -21.84 2.41
N ASP A 207 -4.36 -23.06 2.83
CA ASP A 207 -3.88 -24.17 1.98
C ASP A 207 -4.83 -24.49 0.81
N ASP A 208 -6.12 -24.25 0.97
CA ASP A 208 -7.16 -24.39 -0.06
C ASP A 208 -6.85 -23.53 -1.30
N ARG A 209 -6.18 -22.39 -1.12
CA ARG A 209 -5.87 -21.47 -2.23
C ARG A 209 -4.91 -22.06 -3.25
N ARG A 210 -4.11 -23.11 -2.90
CA ARG A 210 -3.23 -23.79 -3.86
C ARG A 210 -3.97 -24.33 -5.07
N GLU A 211 -5.26 -24.68 -4.90
CA GLU A 211 -6.09 -25.21 -5.96
C GLU A 211 -6.59 -24.16 -6.97
N ARG A 212 -6.45 -22.87 -6.66
CA ARG A 212 -6.89 -21.77 -7.53
C ARG A 212 -5.92 -21.57 -8.70
N THR A 213 -6.41 -21.15 -9.83
CA THR A 213 -5.64 -21.02 -11.09
C THR A 213 -4.36 -20.21 -10.94
N TYR A 214 -4.41 -19.03 -10.34
CA TYR A 214 -3.22 -18.19 -10.13
C TYR A 214 -2.16 -18.89 -9.28
N HIS A 215 -2.56 -19.52 -8.18
CA HIS A 215 -1.65 -20.20 -7.26
C HIS A 215 -0.99 -21.42 -7.91
N LYS A 216 -1.74 -22.23 -8.67
CA LYS A 216 -1.18 -23.35 -9.47
C LYS A 216 -0.15 -22.86 -10.46
N MET A 217 -0.41 -21.79 -11.18
CA MET A 217 0.53 -21.21 -12.13
C MET A 217 1.82 -20.74 -11.44
N LEU A 218 1.67 -20.08 -10.29
CA LEU A 218 2.83 -19.56 -9.55
C LEU A 218 3.66 -20.71 -8.94
N LEU A 219 3.02 -21.68 -8.30
CA LEU A 219 3.71 -22.86 -7.74
C LEU A 219 4.43 -23.69 -8.80
N ALA A 220 3.88 -23.74 -10.02
CA ALA A 220 4.52 -24.37 -11.18
C ALA A 220 5.62 -23.52 -11.83
N GLY A 221 5.96 -22.34 -11.28
CA GLY A 221 6.98 -21.44 -11.82
C GLY A 221 6.62 -20.81 -13.18
N GLN A 222 5.34 -20.72 -13.50
CA GLN A 222 4.87 -20.21 -14.80
C GLN A 222 4.69 -18.67 -14.82
N LEU A 223 4.78 -18.00 -13.69
CA LEU A 223 4.66 -16.54 -13.59
C LEU A 223 6.04 -15.90 -13.41
N PRO A 224 6.29 -14.72 -14.02
CA PRO A 224 7.58 -14.05 -13.89
C PRO A 224 7.81 -13.56 -12.45
N PRO A 225 9.07 -13.42 -12.00
CA PRO A 225 9.37 -12.66 -10.79
C PRO A 225 9.01 -11.20 -10.99
N THR A 226 8.37 -10.60 -9.98
CA THR A 226 7.88 -9.23 -10.05
C THR A 226 8.05 -8.49 -8.73
N ILE A 227 8.08 -7.15 -8.81
CA ILE A 227 7.88 -6.21 -7.73
C ILE A 227 6.63 -5.39 -8.04
N GLY A 228 5.87 -5.01 -7.04
CA GLY A 228 4.68 -4.20 -7.27
C GLY A 228 4.12 -3.60 -6.00
N GLY A 229 3.12 -2.76 -6.14
CA GLY A 229 2.50 -2.07 -5.03
C GLY A 229 1.29 -1.25 -5.46
N GLY A 230 0.71 -0.56 -4.50
CA GLY A 230 -0.35 0.40 -4.73
C GLY A 230 0.00 1.74 -4.10
N ILE A 231 -0.15 2.83 -4.84
CA ILE A 231 -0.05 4.19 -4.32
C ILE A 231 -1.47 4.75 -4.24
N GLY A 232 -1.92 5.10 -3.03
CA GLY A 232 -3.25 5.70 -2.83
C GLY A 232 -3.35 7.05 -3.50
N GLN A 233 -4.23 7.20 -4.50
CA GLN A 233 -4.38 8.45 -5.26
C GLN A 233 -4.93 9.55 -4.37
N SER A 234 -6.03 9.28 -3.66
CA SER A 234 -6.64 10.21 -2.73
C SER A 234 -5.71 10.52 -1.55
N ARG A 235 -5.02 9.53 -1.00
CA ARG A 235 -4.02 9.76 0.05
C ARG A 235 -2.87 10.66 -0.42
N LEU A 236 -2.34 10.43 -1.62
CA LEU A 236 -1.31 11.31 -2.18
C LEU A 236 -1.83 12.72 -2.38
N SER A 237 -3.04 12.87 -2.92
CA SER A 237 -3.68 14.18 -3.10
C SER A 237 -3.89 14.88 -1.76
N MET A 238 -4.38 14.17 -0.73
CA MET A 238 -4.55 14.68 0.62
C MET A 238 -3.23 15.19 1.22
N LEU A 239 -2.15 14.42 1.12
CA LEU A 239 -0.83 14.78 1.61
C LEU A 239 -0.26 16.02 0.90
N LEU A 240 -0.32 16.05 -0.44
CA LEU A 240 0.26 17.12 -1.25
C LEU A 240 -0.51 18.43 -1.20
N LEU A 241 -1.82 18.37 -0.95
CA LEU A 241 -2.70 19.54 -0.86
C LEU A 241 -2.93 20.01 0.59
N GLY A 242 -2.41 19.28 1.59
CA GLY A 242 -2.58 19.61 3.00
C GLY A 242 -4.04 19.53 3.44
N LYS A 243 -4.70 18.41 3.14
CA LYS A 243 -6.10 18.17 3.48
C LYS A 243 -6.23 17.40 4.78
N ALA A 244 -7.25 17.76 5.57
CA ALA A 244 -7.49 17.16 6.88
C ALA A 244 -8.35 15.89 6.80
N HIS A 245 -9.15 15.76 5.76
CA HIS A 245 -10.04 14.62 5.56
C HIS A 245 -9.99 14.13 4.12
N ILE A 246 -9.96 12.80 3.94
CA ILE A 246 -9.88 12.18 2.60
C ILE A 246 -11.08 12.55 1.72
N GLY A 247 -12.23 12.83 2.30
CA GLY A 247 -13.43 13.31 1.61
C GLY A 247 -13.27 14.69 0.95
N GLU A 248 -12.23 15.46 1.26
CA GLU A 248 -11.92 16.71 0.54
C GLU A 248 -11.30 16.47 -0.85
N VAL A 249 -10.85 15.25 -1.13
CA VAL A 249 -10.19 14.86 -2.40
C VAL A 249 -10.81 13.63 -3.05
N GLN A 250 -11.86 13.08 -2.44
CA GLN A 250 -12.50 11.84 -2.87
C GLN A 250 -14.00 11.90 -2.57
N ALA A 251 -14.83 11.69 -3.59
CA ALA A 251 -16.25 11.46 -3.39
C ALA A 251 -16.48 10.06 -2.81
N SER A 252 -17.21 9.97 -1.71
CA SER A 252 -17.52 8.71 -1.03
C SER A 252 -18.87 8.81 -0.30
N VAL A 253 -19.17 7.81 0.51
CA VAL A 253 -20.35 7.80 1.39
C VAL A 253 -19.87 7.93 2.83
N TRP A 254 -20.41 8.90 3.53
CA TRP A 254 -20.07 9.23 4.91
C TRP A 254 -21.31 9.08 5.80
N ASP A 255 -21.12 8.69 7.04
CA ASP A 255 -22.18 8.71 8.04
C ASP A 255 -22.51 10.14 8.50
N ASP A 256 -23.65 10.28 9.20
CA ASP A 256 -24.16 11.56 9.65
C ASP A 256 -23.20 12.23 10.68
N GLU A 257 -22.49 11.44 11.51
CA GLU A 257 -21.56 11.93 12.52
C GLU A 257 -20.32 12.54 11.86
N THR A 258 -19.72 11.82 10.91
CA THR A 258 -18.58 12.30 10.11
C THR A 258 -18.95 13.58 9.34
N THR A 259 -20.12 13.58 8.69
CA THR A 259 -20.63 14.75 7.94
C THR A 259 -20.76 15.96 8.83
N ALA A 260 -21.43 15.81 10.00
CA ALA A 260 -21.62 16.91 10.95
C ALA A 260 -20.30 17.41 11.54
N ALA A 261 -19.35 16.53 11.85
CA ALA A 261 -18.03 16.92 12.34
C ALA A 261 -17.25 17.72 11.29
N CYS A 262 -17.27 17.28 10.03
CA CYS A 262 -16.63 18.00 8.92
C CYS A 262 -17.26 19.38 8.69
N GLU A 263 -18.59 19.50 8.68
CA GLU A 263 -19.30 20.79 8.58
C GLU A 263 -18.92 21.74 9.72
N GLN A 264 -18.89 21.25 10.96
CA GLN A 264 -18.48 22.04 12.12
C GLN A 264 -17.03 22.53 12.04
N ALA A 265 -16.14 21.71 11.48
CA ALA A 265 -14.73 22.03 11.26
C ALA A 265 -14.49 22.91 10.02
N GLY A 266 -15.52 23.17 9.21
CA GLY A 266 -15.39 23.88 7.93
C GLY A 266 -14.71 23.07 6.83
N ILE A 267 -14.73 21.75 6.95
CA ILE A 267 -14.19 20.80 5.97
C ILE A 267 -15.29 20.50 4.95
N LEU A 268 -14.99 20.72 3.67
CA LEU A 268 -15.90 20.42 2.57
C LEU A 268 -15.68 18.99 2.08
N LEU A 269 -16.67 18.13 2.27
CA LEU A 269 -16.71 16.79 1.67
C LEU A 269 -17.22 16.87 0.23
N LEU A 270 -16.56 16.17 -0.71
CA LEU A 270 -16.93 16.11 -2.13
C LEU A 270 -18.12 15.19 -2.39
#